data_b6f82df3383177c934130e5ea38274af
#
_entry.id   b6f82df3383177c934130e5ea38274af
#
_cell.length_a   1.000
_cell.length_b   1.000
_cell.length_c   1.000
_cell.angle_alpha   90.00
_cell.angle_beta   90.00
_cell.angle_gamma   90.00
#
_symmetry.space_group_name_H-M   'P 1'
#
loop_
_entity.id
_entity.type
_entity.pdbx_description
1 polymer ?
#
loop_
_entity_poly.entity_id
_entity_poly.type
_entity_poly.pdbx_seq_one_letter_code
_entity_poly.pdbx_strand_id
1 'polypeptide(L)'
;MVTYLSSMSDDESAESEAVDTDWQQLWHRLHESLGRKWTFHVLRLLSERDVGFNEMKRELDGITAKTLSRRLRELRCRGFVERHVEATPPSTRYSLTEQGHTFVGALRELESLVTVVGCDDSRRDACAVVTRERPTTAVAAGECC
;
A
#
# COMPACT_ATOMS: atom_id res chain seq x y z
N MET A 1 40.99 21.36 -54.14
CA MET A 1 39.72 20.73 -54.01
C MET A 1 39.67 20.04 -52.66
N VAL A 2 39.00 20.64 -51.76
CA VAL A 2 38.97 20.16 -50.39
C VAL A 2 37.62 19.54 -50.16
N THR A 3 37.58 18.24 -49.95
CA THR A 3 36.37 17.55 -49.54
C THR A 3 36.31 17.63 -48.03
N TYR A 4 35.40 18.40 -47.55
CA TYR A 4 35.13 18.53 -46.13
C TYR A 4 34.21 17.40 -45.72
N LEU A 5 34.71 16.43 -45.00
CA LEU A 5 33.92 15.43 -44.32
C LEU A 5 33.63 15.92 -42.91
N SER A 6 32.47 16.49 -42.77
CA SER A 6 31.89 16.68 -41.45
C SER A 6 31.52 15.33 -40.89
N SER A 7 32.28 14.85 -39.98
CA SER A 7 31.86 13.78 -39.09
C SER A 7 30.91 14.37 -38.09
N MET A 8 29.65 14.17 -38.31
CA MET A 8 28.65 14.37 -37.28
C MET A 8 28.60 13.09 -36.47
N SER A 9 29.27 13.14 -35.37
CA SER A 9 29.05 12.19 -34.28
C SER A 9 27.82 12.66 -33.58
N ASP A 10 26.68 12.17 -33.99
CA ASP A 10 25.50 12.23 -33.18
C ASP A 10 25.63 11.15 -32.11
N ASP A 11 26.31 11.55 -31.06
CA ASP A 11 26.30 10.87 -29.80
C ASP A 11 24.94 11.17 -29.16
N GLU A 12 23.97 10.46 -29.63
CA GLU A 12 22.66 10.41 -29.00
C GLU A 12 22.75 9.43 -27.86
N SER A 13 23.47 9.87 -26.84
CA SER A 13 23.33 9.35 -25.51
C SER A 13 21.91 9.67 -25.08
N ALA A 14 20.97 8.77 -25.41
CA ALA A 14 19.75 8.67 -24.70
C ALA A 14 20.14 8.28 -23.27
N GLU A 15 20.56 9.27 -22.50
CA GLU A 15 20.61 9.19 -21.07
C GLU A 15 19.19 8.87 -20.64
N SER A 16 18.95 7.59 -20.46
CA SER A 16 17.92 7.11 -19.56
C SER A 16 18.21 7.85 -18.26
N GLU A 17 17.57 8.99 -18.07
CA GLU A 17 17.41 9.58 -16.76
C GLU A 17 16.70 8.51 -15.92
N ALA A 18 17.50 7.63 -15.37
CA ALA A 18 17.13 6.91 -14.19
C ALA A 18 16.77 8.02 -13.21
N VAL A 19 15.49 8.31 -13.09
CA VAL A 19 14.96 9.10 -12.00
C VAL A 19 15.49 8.38 -10.78
N ASP A 20 16.58 8.89 -10.23
CA ASP A 20 17.07 8.49 -8.93
C ASP A 20 15.98 8.89 -7.95
N THR A 21 14.94 8.07 -7.95
CA THR A 21 13.82 8.25 -7.04
C THR A 21 14.42 7.99 -5.68
N ASP A 22 14.72 9.08 -4.99
CA ASP A 22 15.18 9.01 -3.61
C ASP A 22 14.25 8.06 -2.85
N TRP A 23 14.76 6.84 -2.64
CA TRP A 23 13.99 5.78 -2.00
C TRP A 23 13.48 6.22 -0.63
N GLN A 24 14.21 7.11 0.06
CA GLN A 24 13.78 7.66 1.34
C GLN A 24 12.52 8.50 1.19
N GLN A 25 12.46 9.35 0.18
CA GLN A 25 11.25 10.14 -0.10
C GLN A 25 10.08 9.26 -0.50
N LEU A 26 10.32 8.22 -1.31
CA LEU A 26 9.30 7.26 -1.69
C LEU A 26 8.73 6.55 -0.46
N TRP A 27 9.59 6.00 0.39
CA TRP A 27 9.18 5.33 1.62
C TRP A 27 8.48 6.26 2.59
N HIS A 28 8.93 7.50 2.69
CA HIS A 28 8.28 8.52 3.52
C HIS A 28 6.85 8.78 3.05
N ARG A 29 6.65 8.96 1.75
CA ARG A 29 5.32 9.13 1.15
C ARG A 29 4.43 7.91 1.32
N LEU A 30 4.99 6.71 1.18
CA LEU A 30 4.25 5.47 1.45
C LEU A 30 3.81 5.40 2.91
N HIS A 31 4.70 5.70 3.85
CA HIS A 31 4.38 5.72 5.27
C HIS A 31 3.30 6.76 5.60
N GLU A 32 3.44 7.99 5.12
CA GLU A 32 2.42 9.03 5.32
C GLU A 32 1.06 8.63 4.75
N SER A 33 1.08 7.91 3.64
CA SER A 33 -0.13 7.53 2.93
C SER A 33 -0.83 6.34 3.53
N LEU A 34 -0.08 5.34 3.91
CA LEU A 34 -0.56 4.01 4.26
C LEU A 34 -0.41 3.70 5.75
N GLY A 35 0.54 4.35 6.43
CA GLY A 35 0.82 4.15 7.86
C GLY A 35 -0.27 4.66 8.80
N ARG A 36 -1.35 5.20 8.26
CA ARG A 36 -2.45 5.70 9.09
C ARG A 36 -3.37 4.56 9.50
N LYS A 37 -3.76 4.56 10.76
CA LYS A 37 -4.76 3.63 11.28
C LYS A 37 -6.00 3.57 10.37
N TRP A 38 -6.51 2.39 10.15
CA TRP A 38 -7.67 2.05 9.33
C TRP A 38 -7.44 1.97 7.81
N THR A 39 -6.35 2.48 7.27
CA THR A 39 -6.08 2.43 5.82
C THR A 39 -6.07 0.99 5.31
N PHE A 40 -5.28 0.11 5.94
CA PHE A 40 -5.20 -1.29 5.56
C PHE A 40 -6.50 -2.06 5.80
N HIS A 41 -7.22 -1.73 6.87
CA HIS A 41 -8.53 -2.36 7.17
C HIS A 41 -9.56 -2.06 6.08
N VAL A 42 -9.62 -0.80 5.62
CA VAL A 42 -10.51 -0.39 4.52
C VAL A 42 -10.14 -1.10 3.23
N LEU A 43 -8.86 -1.11 2.87
CA LEU A 43 -8.37 -1.79 1.67
C LEU A 43 -8.64 -3.30 1.72
N ARG A 44 -8.40 -3.93 2.88
CA ARG A 44 -8.65 -5.35 3.09
C ARG A 44 -10.12 -5.70 2.90
N LEU A 45 -11.01 -4.92 3.48
CA LEU A 45 -12.46 -5.11 3.34
C LEU A 45 -12.91 -4.96 1.88
N LEU A 46 -12.45 -3.91 1.20
CA LEU A 46 -12.78 -3.68 -0.21
C LEU A 46 -12.16 -4.72 -1.15
N SER A 47 -11.17 -5.45 -0.72
CA SER A 47 -10.60 -6.54 -1.51
C SER A 47 -11.49 -7.78 -1.56
N GLU A 48 -12.43 -7.90 -0.66
CA GLU A 48 -13.36 -9.02 -0.60
C GLU A 48 -14.63 -8.74 -1.41
N ARG A 49 -15.11 -7.51 -1.35
CA ARG A 49 -16.33 -7.08 -2.07
C ARG A 49 -16.47 -5.56 -2.08
N ASP A 50 -17.33 -5.09 -2.97
CA ASP A 50 -17.78 -3.70 -2.97
C ASP A 50 -18.67 -3.44 -1.75
N VAL A 51 -18.40 -2.36 -1.03
CA VAL A 51 -19.03 -2.07 0.24
C VAL A 51 -19.53 -0.64 0.30
N GLY A 52 -20.69 -0.44 0.88
CA GLY A 52 -21.26 0.87 1.16
C GLY A 52 -20.65 1.51 2.42
N PHE A 53 -20.76 2.83 2.53
CA PHE A 53 -20.20 3.58 3.67
C PHE A 53 -20.70 3.08 5.04
N ASN A 54 -22.00 2.91 5.17
CA ASN A 54 -22.61 2.48 6.44
C ASN A 54 -22.25 1.03 6.79
N GLU A 55 -22.09 0.20 5.79
CA GLU A 55 -21.66 -1.19 5.94
C GLU A 55 -20.22 -1.26 6.43
N MET A 56 -19.30 -0.51 5.79
CA MET A 56 -17.92 -0.40 6.26
C MET A 56 -17.83 0.08 7.70
N LYS A 57 -18.65 1.07 8.06
CA LYS A 57 -18.64 1.60 9.42
C LYS A 57 -19.09 0.56 10.45
N ARG A 58 -19.99 -0.35 10.09
CA ARG A 58 -20.43 -1.44 10.97
C ARG A 58 -19.40 -2.54 11.09
N GLU A 59 -18.71 -2.89 10.00
CA GLU A 59 -17.73 -3.96 9.99
C GLU A 59 -16.41 -3.55 10.61
N LEU A 60 -16.01 -2.27 10.47
CA LEU A 60 -14.82 -1.72 11.07
C LEU A 60 -15.13 -1.16 12.45
N ASP A 61 -15.23 -2.03 13.43
CA ASP A 61 -15.56 -1.63 14.80
C ASP A 61 -14.56 -0.59 15.35
N GLY A 62 -15.10 0.46 15.97
CA GLY A 62 -14.31 1.55 16.54
C GLY A 62 -13.88 2.66 15.55
N ILE A 63 -14.22 2.55 14.26
CA ILE A 63 -13.97 3.66 13.32
C ILE A 63 -15.09 4.70 13.41
N THR A 64 -14.71 5.98 13.45
CA THR A 64 -15.70 7.06 13.37
C THR A 64 -16.04 7.38 11.91
N ALA A 65 -17.27 7.89 11.66
CA ALA A 65 -17.68 8.31 10.33
C ALA A 65 -16.74 9.36 9.72
N LYS A 66 -16.24 10.28 10.53
CA LYS A 66 -15.27 11.30 10.12
C LYS A 66 -13.95 10.67 9.67
N THR A 67 -13.44 9.70 10.42
CA THR A 67 -12.20 8.99 10.08
C THR A 67 -12.37 8.16 8.82
N LEU A 68 -13.45 7.40 8.69
CA LEU A 68 -13.74 6.60 7.51
C LEU A 68 -13.85 7.47 6.26
N SER A 69 -14.62 8.56 6.33
CA SER A 69 -14.77 9.51 5.22
C SER A 69 -13.43 10.07 4.76
N ARG A 70 -12.56 10.42 5.70
CA ARG A 70 -11.22 10.93 5.40
C ARG A 70 -10.34 9.86 4.75
N ARG A 71 -10.34 8.61 5.27
CA ARG A 71 -9.58 7.50 4.66
C ARG A 71 -10.03 7.20 3.24
N LEU A 72 -11.32 7.11 3.02
CA LEU A 72 -11.87 6.89 1.67
C LEU A 72 -11.49 8.00 0.69
N ARG A 73 -11.53 9.26 1.13
CA ARG A 73 -11.10 10.38 0.31
C ARG A 73 -9.61 10.28 -0.05
N GLU A 74 -8.76 9.99 0.91
CA GLU A 74 -7.31 9.83 0.70
C GLU A 74 -7.01 8.68 -0.26
N LEU A 75 -7.66 7.54 -0.10
CA LEU A 75 -7.48 6.38 -0.98
C LEU A 75 -7.98 6.64 -2.41
N ARG A 76 -9.08 7.39 -2.54
CA ARG A 76 -9.56 7.82 -3.86
C ARG A 76 -8.60 8.79 -4.54
N CYS A 77 -8.10 9.78 -3.81
CA CYS A 77 -7.10 10.72 -4.35
C CYS A 77 -5.82 10.03 -4.83
N ARG A 78 -5.49 8.88 -4.27
CA ARG A 78 -4.35 8.06 -4.68
C ARG A 78 -4.66 7.03 -5.77
N GLY A 79 -5.92 6.95 -6.18
CA GLY A 79 -6.34 6.03 -7.22
C GLY A 79 -6.46 4.56 -6.79
N PHE A 80 -6.51 4.26 -5.50
CA PHE A 80 -6.71 2.89 -5.01
C PHE A 80 -8.17 2.49 -4.89
N VAL A 81 -9.05 3.46 -4.66
CA VAL A 81 -10.48 3.27 -4.43
C VAL A 81 -11.28 4.18 -5.33
N GLU A 82 -12.35 3.66 -5.86
CA GLU A 82 -13.36 4.42 -6.61
C GLU A 82 -14.70 4.39 -5.91
N ARG A 83 -15.53 5.35 -6.25
CA ARG A 83 -16.86 5.53 -5.68
C ARG A 83 -17.91 5.45 -6.78
N HIS A 84 -18.84 4.54 -6.61
CA HIS A 84 -19.99 4.37 -7.50
C HIS A 84 -21.25 4.91 -6.82
N VAL A 85 -21.98 5.74 -7.55
CA VAL A 85 -23.25 6.29 -7.08
C VAL A 85 -24.33 5.77 -8.00
N GLU A 86 -25.25 5.00 -7.44
CA GLU A 86 -26.43 4.52 -8.14
C GLU A 86 -27.61 5.47 -7.84
N ALA A 87 -28.37 5.80 -8.87
CA ALA A 87 -29.48 6.73 -8.74
C ALA A 87 -30.77 6.04 -8.27
N THR A 88 -30.96 4.76 -8.62
CA THR A 88 -32.22 4.05 -8.31
C THR A 88 -31.94 2.57 -7.96
N PRO A 89 -32.10 2.19 -6.71
CA PRO A 89 -32.26 3.03 -5.51
C PRO A 89 -31.00 3.84 -5.18
N PRO A 90 -31.12 5.01 -4.53
CA PRO A 90 -29.94 5.81 -4.20
C PRO A 90 -28.99 5.03 -3.30
N SER A 91 -27.84 4.67 -3.83
CA SER A 91 -26.82 3.95 -3.08
C SER A 91 -25.43 4.45 -3.45
N THR A 92 -24.53 4.39 -2.50
CA THR A 92 -23.12 4.71 -2.74
C THR A 92 -22.30 3.51 -2.33
N ARG A 93 -21.57 2.95 -3.27
CA ARG A 93 -20.63 1.86 -3.05
C ARG A 93 -19.21 2.30 -3.35
N TYR A 94 -18.28 1.64 -2.70
CA TYR A 94 -16.86 1.81 -2.92
C TYR A 94 -16.29 0.48 -3.37
N SER A 95 -15.36 0.55 -4.32
CA SER A 95 -14.63 -0.60 -4.84
C SER A 95 -13.15 -0.28 -4.98
N LEU A 96 -12.32 -1.31 -5.10
CA LEU A 96 -10.93 -1.13 -5.48
C LEU A 96 -10.82 -0.85 -6.98
N THR A 97 -9.91 0.04 -7.35
CA THR A 97 -9.43 0.18 -8.72
C THR A 97 -8.51 -0.99 -9.09
N GLU A 98 -8.13 -1.12 -10.35
CA GLU A 98 -7.11 -2.09 -10.78
C GLU A 98 -5.80 -1.90 -10.01
N GLN A 99 -5.37 -0.65 -9.83
CA GLN A 99 -4.21 -0.32 -9.01
C GLN A 99 -4.42 -0.71 -7.55
N GLY A 100 -5.62 -0.51 -7.01
CA GLY A 100 -5.98 -0.94 -5.65
C GLY A 100 -5.90 -2.46 -5.49
N HIS A 101 -6.39 -3.22 -6.45
CA HIS A 101 -6.28 -4.69 -6.44
C HIS A 101 -4.83 -5.17 -6.49
N THR A 102 -4.01 -4.59 -7.35
CA THR A 102 -2.58 -4.90 -7.44
C THR A 102 -1.87 -4.62 -6.12
N PHE A 103 -2.17 -3.47 -5.51
CA PHE A 103 -1.58 -3.09 -4.24
C PHE A 103 -1.99 -4.02 -3.09
N VAL A 104 -3.28 -4.36 -2.98
CA VAL A 104 -3.76 -5.31 -1.97
C VAL A 104 -3.21 -6.71 -2.20
N GLY A 105 -3.00 -7.12 -3.44
CA GLY A 105 -2.33 -8.38 -3.77
C GLY A 105 -0.95 -8.47 -3.12
N ALA A 106 -0.12 -7.44 -3.26
CA ALA A 106 1.18 -7.36 -2.61
C ALA A 106 1.10 -7.37 -1.07
N LEU A 107 0.10 -6.68 -0.50
CA LEU A 107 -0.14 -6.73 0.96
C LEU A 107 -0.52 -8.12 1.45
N ARG A 108 -1.31 -8.87 0.69
CA ARG A 108 -1.66 -10.26 1.04
C ARG A 108 -0.47 -11.19 1.01
N GLU A 109 0.45 -10.99 0.08
CA GLU A 109 1.71 -11.75 0.07
C GLU A 109 2.53 -11.45 1.32
N LEU A 110 2.63 -10.19 1.73
CA LEU A 110 3.26 -9.82 3.00
C LEU A 110 2.54 -10.43 4.21
N GLU A 111 1.20 -10.41 4.23
CA GLU A 111 0.38 -11.01 5.28
C GLU A 111 0.69 -12.51 5.44
N SER A 112 0.95 -13.22 4.33
CA SER A 112 1.30 -14.64 4.36
C SER A 112 2.69 -14.92 4.94
N LEU A 113 3.59 -13.94 4.91
CA LEU A 113 4.97 -14.07 5.39
C LEU A 113 5.12 -13.64 6.86
N VAL A 114 4.18 -12.87 7.38
CA VAL A 114 4.29 -12.26 8.70
C VAL A 114 3.21 -12.82 9.63
N THR A 115 3.63 -13.53 10.67
CA THR A 115 2.74 -13.82 11.80
C THR A 115 3.03 -12.80 12.88
N VAL A 116 2.07 -11.90 13.11
CA VAL A 116 2.18 -10.93 14.20
C VAL A 116 1.81 -11.65 15.49
N VAL A 117 2.80 -11.91 16.33
CA VAL A 117 2.56 -12.37 17.69
C VAL A 117 2.26 -11.14 18.54
N GLY A 118 1.11 -11.09 19.17
CA GLY A 118 0.74 -10.00 20.05
C GLY A 118 1.77 -9.84 21.18
N CYS A 119 2.28 -8.64 21.34
CA CYS A 119 3.11 -8.32 22.50
C CYS A 119 2.19 -8.29 23.72
N ASP A 120 2.41 -9.21 24.67
CA ASP A 120 1.79 -9.13 25.97
C ASP A 120 2.50 -8.00 26.74
N ASP A 121 1.74 -7.00 27.16
CA ASP A 121 2.24 -5.79 27.83
C ASP A 121 2.95 -6.10 29.17
N SER A 122 2.83 -7.32 29.65
CA SER A 122 3.51 -7.81 30.86
C SER A 122 4.98 -8.22 30.65
N ARG A 123 5.44 -8.35 29.40
CA ARG A 123 6.82 -8.67 29.06
C ARG A 123 7.34 -7.72 28.00
N ARG A 124 7.94 -6.63 28.41
CA ARG A 124 8.51 -5.60 27.52
C ARG A 124 9.63 -6.11 26.59
N ASP A 125 10.04 -7.38 26.74
CA ASP A 125 11.17 -7.95 26.03
C ASP A 125 10.80 -8.97 24.93
N ALA A 126 9.52 -9.13 24.60
CA ALA A 126 9.08 -10.14 23.67
C ALA A 126 8.12 -9.62 22.58
N CYS A 127 8.53 -8.60 21.85
CA CYS A 127 7.94 -8.33 20.54
C CYS A 127 8.68 -9.15 19.48
N ALA A 128 8.19 -10.34 19.18
CA ALA A 128 8.73 -11.14 18.10
C ALA A 128 7.81 -11.02 16.88
N VAL A 129 8.30 -10.45 15.79
CA VAL A 129 7.77 -10.68 14.46
C VAL A 129 8.33 -12.01 14.00
N VAL A 130 7.55 -13.07 14.06
CA VAL A 130 7.94 -14.36 13.51
C VAL A 130 7.59 -14.34 12.04
N THR A 131 8.59 -14.26 11.20
CA THR A 131 8.45 -14.57 9.77
C THR A 131 8.22 -16.06 9.66
N ARG A 132 7.17 -16.45 8.96
CA ARG A 132 6.90 -17.86 8.64
C ARG A 132 7.93 -18.28 7.63
N GLU A 133 8.99 -18.94 8.11
CA GLU A 133 10.06 -19.44 7.26
C GLU A 133 9.56 -20.49 6.28
N ARG A 134 9.95 -20.35 5.02
CA ARG A 134 10.11 -21.53 4.17
C ARG A 134 11.16 -22.41 4.84
N PRO A 135 10.96 -23.74 4.89
CA PRO A 135 11.83 -24.62 5.67
C PRO A 135 13.19 -24.75 5.00
N THR A 136 14.08 -23.82 5.24
CA THR A 136 15.54 -24.01 5.10
C THR A 136 16.25 -22.85 5.80
N THR A 137 16.94 -23.21 6.87
CA THR A 137 17.89 -22.44 7.69
C THR A 137 17.28 -21.51 8.74
N ALA A 138 17.46 -21.94 9.98
CA ALA A 138 17.22 -21.17 11.18
C ALA A 138 18.10 -19.91 11.21
N VAL A 139 17.47 -18.74 11.31
CA VAL A 139 18.15 -17.51 11.67
C VAL A 139 17.72 -17.15 13.09
N ALA A 140 18.68 -16.96 13.94
CA ALA A 140 18.50 -16.67 15.36
C ALA A 140 17.64 -15.40 15.56
N ALA A 141 16.77 -15.46 16.55
CA ALA A 141 15.95 -14.34 16.99
C ALA A 141 16.84 -13.14 17.32
N GLY A 142 16.71 -12.06 16.52
CA GLY A 142 17.33 -10.79 16.83
C GLY A 142 16.53 -10.09 17.91
N GLU A 143 17.22 -9.62 18.91
CA GLU A 143 16.68 -8.80 19.98
C GLU A 143 16.09 -7.51 19.38
N CYS A 144 14.82 -7.24 19.66
CA CYS A 144 14.23 -5.93 19.43
C CYS A 144 14.72 -4.95 20.51
N CYS A 145 15.50 -3.98 20.11
CA CYS A 145 15.75 -2.78 20.90
C CYS A 145 14.62 -1.77 20.72
#